data_589ccfc5c67a33cd19c28ea95dd94a29
#
_entry.id   589ccfc5c67a33cd19c28ea95dd94a29
#
_cell.length_a   1.000
_cell.length_b   1.000
_cell.length_c   1.000
_cell.angle_alpha   90.00
_cell.angle_beta   90.00
_cell.angle_gamma   90.00
#
_symmetry.space_group_name_H-M   'P 1'
#
loop_
_entity.id
_entity.type
_entity.pdbx_description
1 polymer ?
#
loop_
_entity_poly.entity_id
_entity_poly.type
_entity_poly.pdbx_seq_one_letter_code
_entity_poly.pdbx_strand_id
1 'polypeptide(L)'
;MQEQRSNRRQIDDITGLFNMNHFLEDASVLLRDSEDGDMAFIYFDIENFKAYNQAYGFHAGNAYLRQVAYILRDTFPDGVLARLHEDHFVAALINEEIVPRVLKVQERVQASTQQVDIKMKAGIYVSEGDAADVTVVL
;
A
#
# COMPACT_ATOMS: atom_id res chain seq x y z
N MET A 1 24.86 -2.84 -15.39
CA MET A 1 23.73 -3.21 -16.25
C MET A 1 22.78 -4.23 -15.64
N GLN A 2 23.29 -5.28 -15.00
CA GLN A 2 22.42 -6.23 -14.29
C GLN A 2 21.72 -5.60 -13.09
N GLU A 3 22.39 -4.71 -12.37
CA GLU A 3 21.79 -4.01 -11.24
C GLU A 3 20.64 -3.11 -11.67
N GLN A 4 20.77 -2.42 -12.81
CA GLN A 4 19.70 -1.59 -13.33
C GLN A 4 18.49 -2.41 -13.79
N ARG A 5 18.71 -3.59 -14.36
CA ARG A 5 17.62 -4.50 -14.72
C ARG A 5 16.93 -5.05 -13.48
N SER A 6 17.71 -5.39 -12.46
CA SER A 6 17.19 -5.85 -11.18
C SER A 6 16.31 -4.78 -10.52
N ASN A 7 16.80 -3.53 -10.49
CA ASN A 7 16.06 -2.40 -9.93
C ASN A 7 14.77 -2.13 -10.70
N ARG A 8 14.79 -2.19 -12.04
CA ARG A 8 13.59 -2.01 -12.85
C ARG A 8 12.55 -3.09 -12.60
N ARG A 9 12.98 -4.32 -12.36
CA ARG A 9 12.08 -5.45 -12.04
C ARG A 9 11.49 -5.37 -10.64
N GLN A 10 12.04 -4.51 -9.79
CA GLN A 10 11.62 -4.36 -8.41
C GLN A 10 10.71 -3.17 -8.17
N ILE A 11 10.46 -2.36 -9.20
CA ILE A 11 9.66 -1.14 -9.11
C ILE A 11 8.45 -1.24 -10.03
N ASP A 12 7.30 -0.82 -9.49
CA ASP A 12 6.07 -0.72 -10.28
C ASP A 12 6.15 0.47 -11.22
N ASP A 13 5.95 0.23 -12.52
CA ASP A 13 6.10 1.24 -13.56
C ASP A 13 5.08 2.37 -13.47
N ILE A 14 3.91 2.12 -12.91
CA ILE A 14 2.84 3.11 -12.85
C ILE A 14 3.03 4.05 -11.67
N THR A 15 3.29 3.51 -10.49
CA THR A 15 3.32 4.29 -9.24
C THR A 15 4.72 4.65 -8.76
N GLY A 16 5.74 3.92 -9.22
CA GLY A 16 7.10 4.07 -8.71
C GLY A 16 7.34 3.43 -7.35
N LEU A 17 6.32 2.81 -6.76
CA LEU A 17 6.48 2.02 -5.55
C LEU A 17 7.18 0.70 -5.88
N PHE A 18 7.63 -0.01 -4.86
CA PHE A 18 8.19 -1.35 -5.03
C PHE A 18 7.11 -2.31 -5.54
N ASN A 19 7.54 -3.36 -6.22
CA ASN A 19 6.64 -4.47 -6.56
C ASN A 19 6.65 -5.52 -5.45
N MET A 20 5.87 -6.60 -5.63
CA MET A 20 5.73 -7.66 -4.64
C MET A 20 7.07 -8.31 -4.29
N ASN A 21 7.94 -8.57 -5.28
CA ASN A 21 9.21 -9.25 -5.05
C ASN A 21 10.12 -8.43 -4.13
N HIS A 22 10.26 -7.15 -4.41
CA HIS A 22 11.08 -6.28 -3.58
C HIS A 22 10.48 -6.11 -2.19
N PHE A 23 9.16 -5.98 -2.11
CA PHE A 23 8.45 -5.88 -0.83
C PHE A 23 8.72 -7.08 0.06
N LEU A 24 8.63 -8.29 -0.50
CA LEU A 24 8.84 -9.51 0.28
C LEU A 24 10.26 -9.59 0.83
N GLU A 25 11.25 -9.17 0.06
CA GLU A 25 12.64 -9.14 0.52
C GLU A 25 12.82 -8.18 1.70
N ASP A 26 12.38 -6.93 1.55
CA ASP A 26 12.54 -5.90 2.57
C ASP A 26 11.70 -6.20 3.82
N ALA A 27 10.46 -6.65 3.64
CA ALA A 27 9.58 -7.00 4.75
C ALA A 27 10.13 -8.17 5.55
N SER A 28 10.75 -9.15 4.90
CA SER A 28 11.39 -10.28 5.56
C SER A 28 12.55 -9.84 6.46
N VAL A 29 13.34 -8.87 5.98
CA VAL A 29 14.44 -8.30 6.79
C VAL A 29 13.88 -7.58 8.02
N LEU A 30 12.85 -6.75 7.85
CA LEU A 30 12.21 -6.04 8.96
C LEU A 30 11.65 -7.01 10.00
N LEU A 31 11.00 -8.10 9.54
CA LEU A 31 10.45 -9.11 10.45
C LEU A 31 11.52 -9.80 11.28
N ARG A 32 12.67 -10.14 10.65
CA ARG A 32 13.76 -10.80 11.36
C ARG A 32 14.39 -9.92 12.43
N ASP A 33 14.43 -8.61 12.18
CA ASP A 33 15.09 -7.66 13.06
C ASP A 33 14.15 -7.05 14.10
N SER A 34 12.85 -7.37 14.06
CA SER A 34 11.86 -6.81 14.98
C SER A 34 11.45 -7.82 16.05
N GLU A 35 10.99 -7.30 17.20
CA GLU A 35 10.40 -8.10 18.26
C GLU A 35 8.90 -8.30 17.99
N ASP A 36 8.28 -9.21 18.75
CA ASP A 36 6.85 -9.51 18.64
C ASP A 36 6.02 -8.24 18.87
N GLY A 37 5.05 -8.00 17.98
CA GLY A 37 4.17 -6.85 18.05
C GLY A 37 4.75 -5.55 17.52
N ASP A 38 6.04 -5.54 17.14
CA ASP A 38 6.69 -4.33 16.66
C ASP A 38 6.40 -4.00 15.20
N MET A 39 5.98 -5.00 14.42
CA MET A 39 5.74 -4.83 12.98
C MET A 39 4.25 -4.89 12.65
N ALA A 40 3.82 -3.98 11.78
CA ALA A 40 2.49 -4.01 11.19
C ALA A 40 2.59 -4.15 9.68
N PHE A 41 1.67 -4.92 9.12
CA PHE A 41 1.48 -5.07 7.68
C PHE A 41 0.10 -4.56 7.36
N ILE A 42 0.01 -3.67 6.38
CA ILE A 42 -1.27 -3.09 5.98
C ILE A 42 -1.51 -3.43 4.52
N TYR A 43 -2.65 -4.05 4.26
CA TYR A 43 -3.10 -4.35 2.91
C TYR A 43 -4.21 -3.38 2.54
N PHE A 44 -4.04 -2.70 1.41
CA PHE A 44 -5.01 -1.72 0.91
C PHE A 44 -5.64 -2.21 -0.39
N ASP A 45 -6.95 -1.98 -0.51
CA ASP A 45 -7.74 -2.33 -1.69
C ASP A 45 -8.65 -1.15 -2.03
N ILE A 46 -8.59 -0.67 -3.27
CA ILE A 46 -9.42 0.44 -3.73
C ILE A 46 -10.71 -0.15 -4.32
N GLU A 47 -11.83 0.06 -3.65
CA GLU A 47 -13.13 -0.36 -4.15
C GLU A 47 -13.55 0.49 -5.35
N ASN A 48 -14.24 -0.13 -6.29
CA ASN A 48 -14.81 0.51 -7.48
C ASN A 48 -13.77 1.07 -8.46
N PHE A 49 -12.52 0.65 -8.35
CA PHE A 49 -11.47 1.12 -9.25
C PHE A 49 -11.72 0.69 -10.69
N LYS A 50 -12.26 -0.51 -10.90
CA LYS A 50 -12.63 -0.98 -12.23
C LYS A 50 -13.69 -0.09 -12.86
N ALA A 51 -14.69 0.33 -12.09
CA ALA A 51 -15.72 1.25 -12.55
C ALA A 51 -15.13 2.61 -12.91
N TYR A 52 -14.15 3.08 -12.14
CA TYR A 52 -13.43 4.32 -12.43
C TYR A 52 -12.71 4.22 -13.78
N ASN A 53 -11.98 3.13 -14.04
CA ASN A 53 -11.30 2.92 -15.32
C ASN A 53 -12.28 2.87 -16.49
N GLN A 54 -13.43 2.23 -16.30
CA GLN A 54 -14.46 2.14 -17.34
C GLN A 54 -15.07 3.51 -17.65
N ALA A 55 -15.25 4.35 -16.63
CA ALA A 55 -15.84 5.67 -16.80
C ALA A 55 -14.86 6.68 -17.39
N TYR A 56 -13.60 6.65 -16.99
CA TYR A 56 -12.62 7.71 -17.28
C TYR A 56 -11.41 7.25 -18.08
N GLY A 57 -11.25 5.95 -18.31
CA GLY A 57 -10.14 5.37 -19.07
C GLY A 57 -8.91 5.06 -18.25
N PHE A 58 -7.99 4.31 -18.85
CA PHE A 58 -6.78 3.83 -18.17
C PHE A 58 -5.81 4.94 -17.79
N HIS A 59 -5.73 6.01 -18.60
CA HIS A 59 -4.85 7.14 -18.25
C HIS A 59 -5.30 7.80 -16.95
N ALA A 60 -6.61 8.01 -16.79
CA ALA A 60 -7.17 8.56 -15.57
C ALA A 60 -6.99 7.59 -14.40
N GLY A 61 -7.17 6.30 -14.63
CA GLY A 61 -6.94 5.27 -13.62
C GLY A 61 -5.50 5.24 -13.16
N ASN A 62 -4.54 5.31 -14.09
CA ASN A 62 -3.12 5.35 -13.74
C ASN A 62 -2.76 6.61 -12.96
N ALA A 63 -3.31 7.75 -13.33
CA ALA A 63 -3.11 9.00 -12.58
C ALA A 63 -3.66 8.88 -11.16
N TYR A 64 -4.80 8.22 -11.01
CA TYR A 64 -5.39 7.96 -9.70
C TYR A 64 -4.51 7.04 -8.85
N LEU A 65 -3.97 5.99 -9.44
CA LEU A 65 -3.02 5.09 -8.73
C LEU A 65 -1.78 5.84 -8.25
N ARG A 66 -1.26 6.77 -9.07
CA ARG A 66 -0.13 7.61 -8.67
C ARG A 66 -0.50 8.52 -7.50
N GLN A 67 -1.71 9.04 -7.49
CA GLN A 67 -2.21 9.86 -6.39
C GLN A 67 -2.31 9.05 -5.09
N VAL A 68 -2.81 7.82 -5.18
CA VAL A 68 -2.87 6.91 -4.02
C VAL A 68 -1.45 6.63 -3.52
N ALA A 69 -0.52 6.34 -4.43
CA ALA A 69 0.88 6.09 -4.06
C ALA A 69 1.50 7.30 -3.36
N TYR A 70 1.20 8.51 -3.82
CA TYR A 70 1.65 9.73 -3.16
C TYR A 70 1.11 9.83 -1.74
N ILE A 71 -0.19 9.58 -1.56
CA ILE A 71 -0.83 9.62 -0.24
C ILE A 71 -0.18 8.61 0.71
N LEU A 72 0.08 7.40 0.21
CA LEU A 72 0.73 6.36 1.01
C LEU A 72 2.15 6.75 1.41
N ARG A 73 2.94 7.27 0.48
CA ARG A 73 4.32 7.72 0.78
C ARG A 73 4.33 8.87 1.79
N ASP A 74 3.40 9.80 1.63
CA ASP A 74 3.31 10.96 2.51
C ASP A 74 2.87 10.57 3.93
N THR A 75 1.98 9.58 4.04
CA THR A 75 1.44 9.12 5.33
C THR A 75 2.38 8.12 6.02
N PHE A 76 3.10 7.31 5.25
CA PHE A 76 3.98 6.26 5.78
C PHE A 76 5.42 6.43 5.25
N PRO A 77 6.09 7.56 5.57
CA PRO A 77 7.46 7.77 5.10
C PRO A 77 8.46 6.78 5.69
N ASP A 78 8.10 6.17 6.82
CA ASP A 78 8.90 5.17 7.54
C ASP A 78 8.63 3.74 7.06
N GLY A 79 7.69 3.54 6.14
CA GLY A 79 7.25 2.22 5.72
C GLY A 79 7.91 1.73 4.43
N VAL A 80 7.89 0.41 4.25
CA VAL A 80 8.15 -0.23 2.97
C VAL A 80 6.81 -0.36 2.25
N LEU A 81 6.69 0.28 1.09
CA LEU A 81 5.44 0.38 0.35
C LEU A 81 5.57 -0.32 -1.00
N ALA A 82 4.53 -1.05 -1.39
CA ALA A 82 4.49 -1.69 -2.70
C ALA A 82 3.10 -1.65 -3.30
N ARG A 83 3.05 -1.68 -4.63
CA ARG A 83 1.85 -1.99 -5.38
C ARG A 83 1.94 -3.44 -5.81
N LEU A 84 0.94 -4.23 -5.46
CA LEU A 84 0.93 -5.66 -5.79
C LEU A 84 0.47 -5.89 -7.23
N HIS A 85 -0.74 -5.50 -7.51
CA HIS A 85 -1.33 -5.51 -8.85
C HIS A 85 -2.61 -4.68 -8.82
N GLU A 86 -3.02 -4.18 -9.98
CA GLU A 86 -4.25 -3.38 -10.18
C GLU A 86 -4.40 -2.29 -9.11
N ASP A 87 -5.34 -2.47 -8.19
CA ASP A 87 -5.72 -1.52 -7.15
C ASP A 87 -5.30 -1.98 -5.75
N HIS A 88 -4.35 -2.90 -5.65
CA HIS A 88 -3.90 -3.47 -4.38
C HIS A 88 -2.52 -2.94 -4.00
N PHE A 89 -2.42 -2.44 -2.76
CA PHE A 89 -1.18 -1.90 -2.18
C PHE A 89 -0.90 -2.56 -0.85
N VAL A 90 0.35 -2.53 -0.43
CA VAL A 90 0.75 -3.08 0.86
C VAL A 90 1.82 -2.19 1.49
N ALA A 91 1.80 -2.13 2.82
CA ALA A 91 2.82 -1.42 3.61
C ALA A 91 3.32 -2.32 4.72
N ALA A 92 4.61 -2.26 5.00
CA ALA A 92 5.23 -2.88 6.17
C ALA A 92 5.96 -1.80 6.94
N LEU A 93 5.70 -1.71 8.23
CA LEU A 93 6.28 -0.66 9.07
C LEU A 93 6.21 -1.03 10.55
N ILE A 94 6.88 -0.23 11.37
CA ILE A 94 6.83 -0.37 12.81
C ILE A 94 5.40 -0.05 13.28
N ASN A 95 4.90 -0.83 14.24
CA ASN A 95 3.54 -0.71 14.74
C ASN A 95 3.38 0.51 15.66
N GLU A 96 3.30 1.70 15.04
CA GLU A 96 3.10 2.96 15.75
C GLU A 96 2.00 3.76 15.06
N GLU A 97 0.95 4.04 15.80
CA GLU A 97 -0.18 4.88 15.33
C GLU A 97 -0.77 4.42 14.00
N ILE A 98 -0.87 3.11 13.80
CA ILE A 98 -1.26 2.54 12.50
C ILE A 98 -2.71 2.87 12.17
N VAL A 99 -3.66 2.64 13.07
CA VAL A 99 -5.09 2.87 12.80
C VAL A 99 -5.37 4.33 12.48
N PRO A 100 -4.88 5.33 13.25
CA PRO A 100 -5.08 6.72 12.87
C PRO A 100 -4.52 7.07 11.50
N ARG A 101 -3.35 6.55 11.16
CA ARG A 101 -2.73 6.80 9.84
C ARG A 101 -3.53 6.15 8.71
N VAL A 102 -4.03 4.93 8.92
CA VAL A 102 -4.89 4.25 7.93
C VAL A 102 -6.17 5.05 7.69
N LEU A 103 -6.81 5.51 8.76
CA LEU A 103 -8.02 6.34 8.65
C LEU A 103 -7.75 7.62 7.84
N LYS A 104 -6.60 8.23 8.05
CA LYS A 104 -6.20 9.42 7.30
C LYS A 104 -6.01 9.11 5.82
N VAL A 105 -5.39 7.98 5.48
CA VAL A 105 -5.26 7.55 4.08
C VAL A 105 -6.64 7.38 3.45
N GLN A 106 -7.55 6.69 4.13
CA GLN A 106 -8.91 6.47 3.62
C GLN A 106 -9.63 7.79 3.36
N GLU A 107 -9.53 8.74 4.28
CA GLU A 107 -10.11 10.07 4.14
C GLU A 107 -9.51 10.81 2.95
N ARG A 108 -8.20 10.81 2.80
CA ARG A 108 -7.51 11.51 1.70
C ARG A 108 -7.83 10.88 0.34
N VAL A 109 -7.88 9.56 0.28
CA VAL A 109 -8.22 8.85 -0.96
C VAL A 109 -9.65 9.18 -1.39
N GLN A 110 -10.59 9.16 -0.45
CA GLN A 110 -11.98 9.51 -0.75
C GLN A 110 -12.12 10.96 -1.21
N ALA A 111 -11.38 11.88 -0.59
CA ALA A 111 -11.41 13.30 -0.93
C ALA A 111 -10.73 13.60 -2.27
N SER A 112 -9.89 12.71 -2.79
CA SER A 112 -9.13 12.93 -4.03
C SER A 112 -9.98 12.80 -5.30
N THR A 113 -11.19 12.29 -5.20
CA THR A 113 -12.14 12.25 -6.32
C THR A 113 -13.55 12.55 -5.84
N GLN A 114 -14.30 13.31 -6.66
CA GLN A 114 -15.69 13.64 -6.38
C GLN A 114 -16.64 13.01 -7.39
N GLN A 115 -16.12 12.29 -8.37
CA GLN A 115 -16.89 11.84 -9.52
C GLN A 115 -17.40 10.41 -9.38
N VAL A 116 -16.70 9.58 -8.60
CA VAL A 116 -17.09 8.19 -8.34
C VAL A 116 -16.91 7.92 -6.85
N ASP A 117 -17.82 7.15 -6.30
CA ASP A 117 -17.73 6.76 -4.89
C ASP A 117 -16.63 5.70 -4.72
N ILE A 118 -15.40 6.18 -4.58
CA ILE A 118 -14.24 5.34 -4.37
C ILE A 118 -13.94 5.29 -2.87
N LYS A 119 -13.78 4.07 -2.37
CA LYS A 119 -13.42 3.82 -0.98
C LYS A 119 -12.20 2.92 -0.95
N MET A 120 -11.38 3.11 0.07
CA MET A 120 -10.24 2.25 0.31
C MET A 120 -10.50 1.38 1.53
N LYS A 121 -10.40 0.07 1.36
CA LYS A 121 -10.40 -0.88 2.47
C LYS A 121 -8.98 -1.13 2.92
N ALA A 122 -8.80 -1.40 4.20
CA ALA A 122 -7.49 -1.76 4.74
C ALA A 122 -7.61 -2.92 5.72
N GLY A 123 -6.70 -3.88 5.60
CA GLY A 123 -6.51 -4.94 6.57
C GLY A 123 -5.18 -4.73 7.27
N ILE A 124 -5.16 -4.78 8.59
CA ILE A 124 -3.97 -4.56 9.39
C ILE A 124 -3.61 -5.85 10.11
N TYR A 125 -2.36 -6.30 9.89
CA TYR A 125 -1.77 -7.45 10.58
C TYR A 125 -0.68 -6.95 11.49
N VAL A 126 -0.74 -7.35 12.76
CA VAL A 126 0.34 -7.06 13.72
C VAL A 126 1.06 -8.36 14.03
N SER A 127 2.40 -8.37 13.92
CA SER A 127 3.17 -9.57 14.21
C SER A 127 3.25 -9.79 15.72
N GLU A 128 2.82 -10.99 16.17
CA GLU A 128 2.86 -11.39 17.57
C GLU A 128 3.31 -12.85 17.67
N GLY A 129 4.63 -13.07 17.62
CA GLY A 129 5.17 -14.42 17.66
C GLY A 129 4.61 -15.30 16.54
N ASP A 130 4.01 -16.43 16.91
CA ASP A 130 3.39 -17.35 15.93
C ASP A 130 1.96 -16.98 15.58
N ALA A 131 1.38 -15.98 16.26
CA ALA A 131 0.02 -15.53 16.03
C ALA A 131 0.03 -14.13 15.41
N ALA A 132 -0.92 -13.87 14.52
CA ALA A 132 -1.12 -12.55 13.93
C ALA A 132 -2.46 -12.01 14.39
N ASP A 133 -2.46 -10.75 14.83
CA ASP A 133 -3.69 -10.03 15.11
C ASP A 133 -4.13 -9.31 13.83
N VAL A 134 -5.37 -9.52 13.43
CA VAL A 134 -5.89 -8.99 12.18
C VAL A 134 -7.03 -8.01 12.46
N THR A 135 -6.87 -6.79 11.98
CA THR A 135 -7.90 -5.75 12.06
C THR A 135 -8.26 -5.29 10.65
N VAL A 136 -9.56 -5.25 10.36
CA VAL A 136 -10.06 -4.76 9.08
C VAL A 136 -10.70 -3.39 9.28
N VAL A 137 -10.26 -2.42 8.47
CA VAL A 137 -10.78 -1.06 8.50
C VAL A 137 -11.52 -0.79 7.18
N LEU A 138 -12.79 -0.50 7.27
CA LEU A 138 -13.67 -0.28 6.11
C LEU A 138 -13.95 1.21 5.89
#